data_903cde354aed90cbe1476696617f010b
#
_entry.id   903cde354aed90cbe1476696617f010b
#
_cell.length_a   1.000
_cell.length_b   1.000
_cell.length_c   1.000
_cell.angle_alpha   90.00
_cell.angle_beta   90.00
_cell.angle_gamma   90.00
#
_symmetry.space_group_name_H-M   'P 1'
#
loop_
_entity.id
_entity.type
_entity.pdbx_description
1 polymer ?
#
loop_
_entity_poly.entity_id
_entity_poly.type
_entity_poly.pdbx_seq_one_letter_code
_entity_poly.pdbx_strand_id
1 'polypeptide(L)'
;ILPTDDDRLRMGPVFNADGIEFFHAAQKMELEGIIAKKKNSTYSPDLRSKQWLKVKVHKRQEVVIAGYTKNADTSKLFSSLLLGVFEQGHLQYVGKVGTGFSDKLQKEMMAAFEPLVRKESPFSEIPDVNKASRFRPNPPKAKATWLKPELVCEVAYSEVTSDGVFRHPSFEGMRIDKKASDVTRETAVSTGIVVEEEHKIEKQDKHEQAIKPPAMKERKTLLNPKDETQVRKVCGHDLKFTNLSKIYWPEHKVSKRDMFNFYYQIAEYILPYLKDRPMSLKRFPGGIHGPSFYQKDVKNKAPDWAKTFPYRTSDGEDKEYLVGDDEATLLWMASLGCIEMNPWFSRVQTPDNPDYCVIDLDPDKNTFDQVIEAALIVKKLLDAIDVPSFCKTSGSTGIHIYIPMGAKYSYDQTQLFARILVNKVHEEIPEYTSLERMISNRKGKMYLDFLQNRPGATIAGPYSLRPKVGATVSMPLHWDELRPGLKMSDFNIFNAVDRLKAEGDLFKGALGEGIDLEKAIIKAQSVFG
;
A
#
# COMPACT_ATOMS: atom_id res chain seq x y z
N ILE A 1 -26.16 -36.55 20.83
CA ILE A 1 -25.91 -37.90 20.28
C ILE A 1 -26.80 -37.98 19.06
N LEU A 2 -26.19 -37.93 17.87
CA LEU A 2 -26.91 -38.05 16.59
C LEU A 2 -27.06 -39.54 16.26
N PRO A 3 -28.22 -39.97 15.74
CA PRO A 3 -28.37 -41.36 15.28
C PRO A 3 -27.44 -41.60 14.08
N THR A 4 -26.84 -42.78 14.04
CA THR A 4 -25.85 -43.16 13.01
C THR A 4 -26.48 -43.56 11.68
N ASP A 5 -27.80 -43.80 11.65
CA ASP A 5 -28.51 -44.44 10.51
C ASP A 5 -29.65 -43.57 9.95
N ASP A 6 -29.60 -42.23 10.11
CA ASP A 6 -30.60 -41.34 9.51
C ASP A 6 -30.00 -40.62 8.30
N ASP A 7 -30.52 -40.91 7.10
CA ASP A 7 -30.07 -40.30 5.85
C ASP A 7 -30.27 -38.80 5.79
N ARG A 8 -31.08 -38.22 6.67
CA ARG A 8 -31.38 -36.79 6.78
C ARG A 8 -30.44 -36.07 7.74
N LEU A 9 -29.73 -36.81 8.63
CA LEU A 9 -28.83 -36.28 9.64
C LEU A 9 -27.45 -36.94 9.48
N ARG A 10 -26.50 -36.18 8.92
CA ARG A 10 -25.12 -36.65 8.77
C ARG A 10 -24.20 -35.83 9.64
N MET A 11 -23.31 -36.49 10.35
CA MET A 11 -22.20 -35.84 11.02
C MET A 11 -21.21 -35.37 9.96
N GLY A 12 -20.96 -34.07 9.88
CA GLY A 12 -19.95 -33.53 8.97
C GLY A 12 -18.56 -34.11 9.30
N PRO A 13 -17.76 -34.42 8.30
CA PRO A 13 -16.41 -34.92 8.52
C PRO A 13 -15.58 -33.95 9.34
N VAL A 14 -14.90 -34.44 10.37
CA VAL A 14 -13.97 -33.69 11.20
C VAL A 14 -12.55 -34.12 10.83
N PHE A 15 -11.73 -33.15 10.44
CA PHE A 15 -10.33 -33.40 10.09
C PHE A 15 -9.42 -32.77 11.15
N ASN A 16 -8.48 -33.59 11.68
CA ASN A 16 -7.37 -33.10 12.50
C ASN A 16 -6.15 -32.91 11.58
N ALA A 17 -6.24 -31.94 10.66
CA ALA A 17 -5.17 -31.63 9.72
C ALA A 17 -4.69 -30.20 9.91
N ASP A 18 -3.57 -29.86 9.28
CA ASP A 18 -3.13 -28.47 9.15
C ASP A 18 -4.26 -27.67 8.48
N GLY A 19 -4.71 -26.62 9.18
CA GLY A 19 -5.84 -25.80 8.75
C GLY A 19 -5.59 -25.10 7.42
N ILE A 20 -4.33 -24.82 7.07
CA ILE A 20 -3.92 -24.17 5.82
C ILE A 20 -4.04 -25.17 4.66
N GLU A 21 -3.50 -26.36 4.80
CA GLU A 21 -3.63 -27.40 3.76
C GLU A 21 -5.09 -27.78 3.52
N PHE A 22 -5.88 -27.89 4.59
CA PHE A 22 -7.29 -28.18 4.47
C PHE A 22 -8.08 -27.04 3.81
N PHE A 23 -7.71 -25.78 4.09
CA PHE A 23 -8.28 -24.61 3.40
C PHE A 23 -7.95 -24.61 1.90
N HIS A 24 -6.69 -24.89 1.53
CA HIS A 24 -6.30 -25.02 0.13
C HIS A 24 -7.00 -26.19 -0.57
N ALA A 25 -7.22 -27.31 0.12
CA ALA A 25 -8.01 -28.41 -0.41
C ALA A 25 -9.47 -27.99 -0.65
N ALA A 26 -10.09 -27.29 0.30
CA ALA A 26 -11.44 -26.74 0.16
C ALA A 26 -11.53 -25.72 -1.01
N GLN A 27 -10.49 -24.91 -1.20
CA GLN A 27 -10.39 -23.97 -2.32
C GLN A 27 -10.30 -24.70 -3.66
N LYS A 28 -9.47 -25.74 -3.77
CA LYS A 28 -9.37 -26.58 -4.97
C LYS A 28 -10.67 -27.32 -5.31
N MET A 29 -11.44 -27.67 -4.28
CA MET A 29 -12.75 -28.32 -4.43
C MET A 29 -13.91 -27.32 -4.65
N GLU A 30 -13.62 -26.03 -4.82
CA GLU A 30 -14.60 -24.95 -5.00
C GLU A 30 -15.66 -24.86 -3.89
N LEU A 31 -15.32 -25.29 -2.67
CA LEU A 31 -16.23 -25.20 -1.53
C LEU A 31 -16.35 -23.77 -1.04
N GLU A 32 -17.49 -23.41 -0.40
CA GLU A 32 -17.72 -22.07 0.15
C GLU A 32 -16.67 -21.64 1.16
N GLY A 33 -16.06 -22.61 1.85
CA GLY A 33 -15.06 -22.39 2.89
C GLY A 33 -15.02 -23.55 3.89
N ILE A 34 -14.29 -23.35 4.97
CA ILE A 34 -14.18 -24.30 6.08
C ILE A 34 -14.67 -23.68 7.39
N ILE A 35 -15.07 -24.52 8.35
CA ILE A 35 -15.36 -24.09 9.71
C ILE A 35 -14.25 -24.62 10.62
N ALA A 36 -13.41 -23.70 11.09
CA ALA A 36 -12.40 -23.99 12.10
C ALA A 36 -13.04 -23.94 13.49
N LYS A 37 -12.98 -25.05 14.23
CA LYS A 37 -13.57 -25.17 15.57
C LYS A 37 -12.47 -25.37 16.61
N LYS A 38 -12.50 -24.60 17.68
CA LYS A 38 -11.61 -24.84 18.82
C LYS A 38 -11.94 -26.20 19.45
N LYS A 39 -10.95 -27.11 19.57
CA LYS A 39 -11.14 -28.51 19.94
C LYS A 39 -11.98 -28.75 21.19
N ASN A 40 -11.85 -27.89 22.20
CA ASN A 40 -12.56 -28.02 23.49
C ASN A 40 -13.67 -26.95 23.64
N SER A 41 -14.25 -26.48 22.54
CA SER A 41 -15.35 -25.51 22.60
C SER A 41 -16.70 -26.19 22.78
N THR A 42 -17.55 -25.60 23.62
CA THR A 42 -18.96 -25.97 23.73
C THR A 42 -19.78 -25.31 22.63
N TYR A 43 -20.80 -26.00 22.16
CA TYR A 43 -21.79 -25.44 21.24
C TYR A 43 -22.74 -24.52 22.01
N SER A 44 -22.87 -23.29 21.57
CA SER A 44 -23.84 -22.33 22.12
C SER A 44 -24.84 -21.97 21.01
N PRO A 45 -26.09 -22.41 21.13
CA PRO A 45 -27.14 -22.09 20.13
C PRO A 45 -27.33 -20.59 20.04
N ASP A 46 -27.60 -20.08 18.83
CA ASP A 46 -27.91 -18.68 18.51
C ASP A 46 -26.82 -17.64 18.85
N LEU A 47 -25.63 -18.08 19.32
CA LEU A 47 -24.49 -17.22 19.61
C LEU A 47 -23.40 -17.37 18.55
N ARG A 48 -22.97 -16.23 17.98
CA ARG A 48 -21.74 -16.17 17.17
C ARG A 48 -20.52 -16.15 18.09
N SER A 49 -19.89 -17.30 18.25
CA SER A 49 -18.72 -17.47 19.11
C SER A 49 -17.42 -17.37 18.31
N LYS A 50 -16.40 -16.71 18.88
CA LYS A 50 -15.01 -16.75 18.34
C LYS A 50 -14.35 -18.13 18.42
N GLN A 51 -15.02 -19.11 19.03
CA GLN A 51 -14.54 -20.49 19.14
C GLN A 51 -14.82 -21.33 17.87
N TRP A 52 -15.75 -20.82 17.02
CA TRP A 52 -16.08 -21.41 15.72
C TRP A 52 -15.93 -20.34 14.65
N LEU A 53 -14.93 -20.49 13.80
CA LEU A 53 -14.59 -19.52 12.76
C LEU A 53 -14.98 -20.08 11.39
N LYS A 54 -15.82 -19.38 10.66
CA LYS A 54 -16.09 -19.67 9.26
C LYS A 54 -15.01 -18.98 8.41
N VAL A 55 -14.11 -19.77 7.83
CA VAL A 55 -13.07 -19.30 6.93
C VAL A 55 -13.59 -19.50 5.50
N LYS A 56 -13.85 -18.39 4.82
CA LYS A 56 -14.43 -18.39 3.47
C LYS A 56 -13.35 -18.38 2.41
N VAL A 57 -13.57 -19.10 1.32
CA VAL A 57 -12.82 -18.98 0.07
C VAL A 57 -13.45 -17.84 -0.73
N HIS A 58 -12.71 -16.75 -0.97
CA HIS A 58 -13.20 -15.62 -1.75
C HIS A 58 -12.61 -15.65 -3.16
N LYS A 59 -13.49 -15.65 -4.16
CA LYS A 59 -13.13 -15.35 -5.55
C LYS A 59 -13.07 -13.83 -5.71
N ARG A 60 -12.23 -13.32 -6.62
CA ARG A 60 -12.11 -11.89 -6.93
C ARG A 60 -12.37 -11.66 -8.39
N GLN A 61 -12.94 -10.52 -8.68
CA GLN A 61 -13.17 -10.06 -10.05
C GLN A 61 -13.17 -8.55 -10.13
N GLU A 62 -12.70 -8.04 -11.24
CA GLU A 62 -12.88 -6.65 -11.63
C GLU A 62 -14.28 -6.45 -12.17
N VAL A 63 -14.89 -5.35 -11.76
CA VAL A 63 -16.26 -5.01 -12.15
C VAL A 63 -16.38 -3.52 -12.45
N VAL A 64 -17.32 -3.17 -13.31
CA VAL A 64 -17.64 -1.79 -13.67
C VAL A 64 -18.64 -1.24 -12.67
N ILE A 65 -18.40 -0.03 -12.17
CA ILE A 65 -19.35 0.71 -11.34
C ILE A 65 -20.35 1.40 -12.27
N ALA A 66 -21.56 0.91 -12.27
CA ALA A 66 -22.63 1.38 -13.16
C ALA A 66 -23.66 2.30 -12.46
N GLY A 67 -23.54 2.43 -11.14
CA GLY A 67 -24.39 3.25 -10.32
C GLY A 67 -24.20 3.02 -8.83
N TYR A 68 -24.99 3.71 -8.04
CA TYR A 68 -25.04 3.50 -6.59
C TYR A 68 -26.48 3.62 -6.08
N THR A 69 -26.73 3.03 -4.91
CA THR A 69 -28.02 3.15 -4.24
C THR A 69 -27.89 3.94 -2.95
N LYS A 70 -28.96 4.64 -2.58
CA LYS A 70 -29.10 5.27 -1.27
C LYS A 70 -30.40 4.84 -0.62
N ASN A 71 -30.33 4.29 0.59
CA ASN A 71 -31.50 3.95 1.39
C ASN A 71 -32.07 5.22 2.03
N ALA A 72 -33.38 5.25 2.27
CA ALA A 72 -34.07 6.42 2.83
C ALA A 72 -33.54 6.83 4.22
N ASP A 73 -33.22 5.84 5.07
CA ASP A 73 -32.91 6.04 6.50
C ASP A 73 -31.40 5.94 6.79
N THR A 74 -30.52 6.43 5.90
CA THR A 74 -29.08 6.35 6.15
C THR A 74 -28.38 7.70 6.05
N SER A 75 -27.45 7.95 6.98
CA SER A 75 -26.55 9.09 6.93
C SER A 75 -25.36 8.90 5.95
N LYS A 76 -25.18 7.66 5.43
CA LYS A 76 -24.13 7.37 4.44
C LYS A 76 -24.37 8.12 3.13
N LEU A 77 -23.31 8.47 2.44
CA LEU A 77 -23.38 9.14 1.14
C LEU A 77 -24.02 8.23 0.08
N PHE A 78 -23.70 6.93 0.12
CA PHE A 78 -24.39 5.87 -0.61
C PHE A 78 -24.45 4.58 0.22
N SER A 79 -25.39 3.70 -0.10
CA SER A 79 -25.59 2.42 0.61
C SER A 79 -24.91 1.25 -0.07
N SER A 80 -24.90 1.21 -1.39
CA SER A 80 -24.24 0.16 -2.19
C SER A 80 -23.87 0.68 -3.57
N LEU A 81 -22.82 0.12 -4.17
CA LEU A 81 -22.51 0.29 -5.59
C LEU A 81 -23.25 -0.77 -6.41
N LEU A 82 -23.68 -0.41 -7.61
CA LEU A 82 -24.26 -1.31 -8.61
C LEU A 82 -23.17 -1.71 -9.60
N LEU A 83 -22.95 -3.00 -9.75
CA LEU A 83 -21.80 -3.59 -10.41
C LEU A 83 -22.20 -4.29 -11.71
N GLY A 84 -21.35 -4.17 -12.73
CA GLY A 84 -21.54 -4.83 -14.02
C GLY A 84 -20.25 -5.38 -14.61
N VAL A 85 -20.40 -6.27 -15.58
CA VAL A 85 -19.33 -6.73 -16.48
C VAL A 85 -19.83 -6.64 -17.92
N PHE A 86 -18.93 -6.47 -18.88
CA PHE A 86 -19.32 -6.49 -20.29
C PHE A 86 -19.36 -7.93 -20.81
N GLU A 87 -20.47 -8.29 -21.43
CA GLU A 87 -20.67 -9.53 -22.16
C GLU A 87 -21.21 -9.19 -23.56
N GLN A 88 -20.49 -9.58 -24.60
CA GLN A 88 -20.83 -9.29 -26.00
C GLN A 88 -21.10 -7.79 -26.28
N GLY A 89 -20.33 -6.91 -25.62
CA GLY A 89 -20.46 -5.45 -25.78
C GLY A 89 -21.59 -4.80 -24.96
N HIS A 90 -22.35 -5.57 -24.21
CA HIS A 90 -23.45 -5.10 -23.36
C HIS A 90 -23.07 -5.21 -21.87
N LEU A 91 -23.42 -4.21 -21.08
CA LEU A 91 -23.17 -4.23 -19.64
C LEU A 91 -24.22 -5.07 -18.92
N GLN A 92 -23.80 -6.18 -18.32
CA GLN A 92 -24.63 -7.10 -17.55
C GLN A 92 -24.49 -6.81 -16.05
N TYR A 93 -25.61 -6.83 -15.34
CA TYR A 93 -25.61 -6.65 -13.88
C TYR A 93 -25.07 -7.90 -13.17
N VAL A 94 -24.09 -7.72 -12.28
CA VAL A 94 -23.47 -8.82 -11.52
C VAL A 94 -23.62 -8.68 -10.01
N GLY A 95 -24.33 -7.67 -9.53
CA GLY A 95 -24.63 -7.54 -8.11
C GLY A 95 -24.43 -6.13 -7.56
N LYS A 96 -24.58 -6.02 -6.24
CA LYS A 96 -24.34 -4.77 -5.51
C LYS A 96 -23.46 -5.01 -4.31
N VAL A 97 -22.50 -4.10 -4.04
CA VAL A 97 -21.60 -4.15 -2.90
C VAL A 97 -21.87 -2.98 -1.95
N GLY A 98 -22.08 -3.27 -0.66
CA GLY A 98 -22.38 -2.28 0.38
C GLY A 98 -21.41 -2.28 1.55
N THR A 99 -20.28 -3.02 1.43
CA THR A 99 -19.25 -3.17 2.47
C THR A 99 -17.86 -2.91 1.90
N GLY A 100 -16.90 -2.56 2.75
CA GLY A 100 -15.53 -2.27 2.33
C GLY A 100 -15.23 -0.78 2.12
N PHE A 101 -16.12 0.12 2.56
CA PHE A 101 -15.97 1.57 2.39
C PHE A 101 -15.76 2.27 3.73
N SER A 102 -14.75 3.12 3.82
CA SER A 102 -14.63 4.12 4.88
C SER A 102 -15.38 5.41 4.48
N ASP A 103 -15.73 6.24 5.45
CA ASP A 103 -16.41 7.52 5.19
C ASP A 103 -15.58 8.45 4.30
N LYS A 104 -14.26 8.42 4.46
CA LYS A 104 -13.34 9.18 3.61
C LYS A 104 -13.40 8.68 2.17
N LEU A 105 -13.35 7.36 1.98
CA LEU A 105 -13.42 6.74 0.65
C LEU A 105 -14.76 7.03 -0.02
N GLN A 106 -15.88 6.99 0.73
CA GLN A 106 -17.19 7.34 0.18
C GLN A 106 -17.23 8.80 -0.32
N LYS A 107 -16.60 9.75 0.37
CA LYS A 107 -16.51 11.15 -0.09
C LYS A 107 -15.69 11.27 -1.38
N GLU A 108 -14.54 10.60 -1.45
CA GLU A 108 -13.69 10.59 -2.64
C GLU A 108 -14.43 9.97 -3.84
N MET A 109 -15.14 8.87 -3.62
CA MET A 109 -15.93 8.21 -4.67
C MET A 109 -17.08 9.08 -5.15
N MET A 110 -17.80 9.77 -4.25
CA MET A 110 -18.90 10.66 -4.63
C MET A 110 -18.41 11.81 -5.52
N ALA A 111 -17.24 12.38 -5.24
CA ALA A 111 -16.64 13.40 -6.11
C ALA A 111 -16.31 12.85 -7.51
N ALA A 112 -15.86 11.58 -7.59
CA ALA A 112 -15.61 10.91 -8.87
C ALA A 112 -16.90 10.53 -9.61
N PHE A 113 -18.00 10.31 -8.90
CA PHE A 113 -19.29 9.95 -9.47
C PHE A 113 -20.04 11.13 -10.06
N GLU A 114 -19.91 12.31 -9.46
CA GLU A 114 -20.67 13.51 -9.84
C GLU A 114 -20.65 13.82 -11.34
N PRO A 115 -19.49 13.85 -12.04
CA PRO A 115 -19.42 14.13 -13.48
C PRO A 115 -19.98 12.97 -14.35
N LEU A 116 -20.18 11.79 -13.77
CA LEU A 116 -20.58 10.59 -14.47
C LEU A 116 -22.08 10.27 -14.32
N VAL A 117 -22.82 11.06 -13.56
CA VAL A 117 -24.26 10.83 -13.33
C VAL A 117 -25.03 10.91 -14.67
N ARG A 118 -25.92 9.92 -14.88
CA ARG A 118 -26.80 9.84 -16.04
C ARG A 118 -28.23 9.52 -15.63
N LYS A 119 -29.18 9.82 -16.52
CA LYS A 119 -30.62 9.60 -16.26
C LYS A 119 -31.04 8.14 -16.44
N GLU A 120 -30.48 7.46 -17.42
CA GLU A 120 -30.89 6.11 -17.83
C GLU A 120 -29.92 5.07 -17.30
N SER A 121 -30.41 3.86 -17.04
CA SER A 121 -29.58 2.71 -16.66
C SER A 121 -28.58 2.37 -17.77
N PRO A 122 -27.31 2.11 -17.44
CA PRO A 122 -26.32 1.60 -18.40
C PRO A 122 -26.42 0.09 -18.62
N PHE A 123 -27.21 -0.63 -17.81
CA PHE A 123 -27.39 -2.08 -17.94
C PHE A 123 -28.36 -2.44 -19.07
N SER A 124 -28.09 -3.57 -19.71
CA SER A 124 -28.99 -4.13 -20.76
C SER A 124 -30.38 -4.43 -20.21
N GLU A 125 -30.45 -4.96 -18.99
CA GLU A 125 -31.67 -5.14 -18.22
C GLU A 125 -31.60 -4.34 -16.94
N ILE A 126 -32.63 -3.54 -16.65
CA ILE A 126 -32.63 -2.70 -15.43
C ILE A 126 -32.79 -3.60 -14.20
N PRO A 127 -31.81 -3.68 -13.31
CA PRO A 127 -31.89 -4.54 -12.13
C PRO A 127 -32.90 -4.00 -11.12
N ASP A 128 -33.71 -4.87 -10.53
CA ASP A 128 -34.50 -4.53 -9.35
C ASP A 128 -33.59 -4.41 -8.10
N VAL A 129 -33.23 -3.17 -7.79
CA VAL A 129 -32.35 -2.86 -6.63
C VAL A 129 -32.99 -3.16 -5.28
N ASN A 130 -34.33 -3.32 -5.25
CA ASN A 130 -35.14 -3.62 -4.08
C ASN A 130 -35.62 -5.07 -4.03
N LYS A 131 -35.11 -5.96 -4.92
CA LYS A 131 -35.46 -7.36 -4.97
C LYS A 131 -35.35 -8.02 -3.60
N ALA A 132 -36.43 -8.58 -3.11
CA ALA A 132 -36.45 -9.36 -1.88
C ALA A 132 -35.62 -10.64 -2.05
N SER A 133 -34.98 -11.10 -0.97
CA SER A 133 -34.28 -12.38 -0.94
C SER A 133 -34.80 -13.24 0.21
N ARG A 134 -34.54 -14.56 0.16
CA ARG A 134 -34.89 -15.48 1.25
C ARG A 134 -34.35 -15.02 2.63
N PHE A 135 -33.21 -14.37 2.65
CA PHE A 135 -32.57 -13.88 3.88
C PHE A 135 -32.92 -12.43 4.22
N ARG A 136 -33.59 -11.73 3.30
CA ARG A 136 -34.02 -10.34 3.47
C ARG A 136 -35.32 -10.12 2.73
N PRO A 137 -36.45 -10.63 3.28
CA PRO A 137 -37.77 -10.58 2.60
C PRO A 137 -38.29 -9.14 2.43
N ASN A 138 -37.91 -8.24 3.34
CA ASN A 138 -38.28 -6.82 3.29
C ASN A 138 -37.02 -5.94 3.23
N PRO A 139 -36.37 -5.78 2.08
CA PRO A 139 -35.22 -4.90 1.95
C PRO A 139 -35.63 -3.44 2.14
N PRO A 140 -34.77 -2.57 2.70
CA PRO A 140 -35.05 -1.13 2.76
C PRO A 140 -35.21 -0.59 1.34
N LYS A 141 -36.20 0.29 1.14
CA LYS A 141 -36.39 0.96 -0.14
C LYS A 141 -35.18 1.83 -0.47
N ALA A 142 -34.54 1.53 -1.56
CA ALA A 142 -33.35 2.23 -2.05
C ALA A 142 -33.64 2.90 -3.38
N LYS A 143 -33.15 4.11 -3.58
CA LYS A 143 -33.17 4.80 -4.87
C LYS A 143 -31.83 4.59 -5.57
N ALA A 144 -31.86 4.17 -6.83
CA ALA A 144 -30.67 4.06 -7.67
C ALA A 144 -30.34 5.40 -8.36
N THR A 145 -29.05 5.71 -8.43
CA THR A 145 -28.47 6.75 -9.27
C THR A 145 -27.52 6.08 -10.24
N TRP A 146 -27.72 6.28 -11.53
CA TRP A 146 -26.95 5.64 -12.59
C TRP A 146 -25.72 6.46 -12.96
N LEU A 147 -24.64 5.78 -13.33
CA LEU A 147 -23.38 6.37 -13.76
C LEU A 147 -23.03 5.91 -15.18
N LYS A 148 -22.29 6.72 -15.90
CA LYS A 148 -21.60 6.26 -17.11
C LYS A 148 -20.63 5.14 -16.68
N PRO A 149 -20.60 4.00 -17.40
CA PRO A 149 -19.80 2.83 -17.02
C PRO A 149 -18.31 3.01 -17.38
N GLU A 150 -17.65 3.93 -16.70
CA GLU A 150 -16.24 4.31 -16.95
C GLU A 150 -15.32 3.91 -15.79
N LEU A 151 -15.88 3.71 -14.59
CA LEU A 151 -15.10 3.38 -13.38
C LEU A 151 -15.08 1.88 -13.15
N VAL A 152 -13.91 1.35 -12.81
CA VAL A 152 -13.69 -0.06 -12.50
C VAL A 152 -13.25 -0.21 -11.05
N CYS A 153 -13.76 -1.23 -10.37
CA CYS A 153 -13.30 -1.64 -9.05
C CYS A 153 -13.08 -3.15 -8.99
N GLU A 154 -12.34 -3.59 -8.00
CA GLU A 154 -12.19 -5.00 -7.66
C GLU A 154 -13.12 -5.35 -6.51
N VAL A 155 -13.79 -6.49 -6.62
CA VAL A 155 -14.61 -7.05 -5.55
C VAL A 155 -14.20 -8.49 -5.25
N ALA A 156 -14.21 -8.86 -3.97
CA ALA A 156 -14.15 -10.24 -3.55
C ALA A 156 -15.57 -10.76 -3.33
N TYR A 157 -15.84 -12.00 -3.71
CA TYR A 157 -17.15 -12.62 -3.54
C TYR A 157 -17.02 -14.12 -3.21
N SER A 158 -18.06 -14.72 -2.63
CA SER A 158 -18.02 -16.14 -2.25
C SER A 158 -18.36 -17.06 -3.43
N GLU A 159 -19.39 -16.73 -4.18
CA GLU A 159 -19.87 -17.54 -5.32
C GLU A 159 -20.68 -16.68 -6.30
N VAL A 160 -20.92 -17.21 -7.48
CA VAL A 160 -21.85 -16.65 -8.48
C VAL A 160 -23.14 -17.47 -8.42
N THR A 161 -24.28 -16.77 -8.30
CA THR A 161 -25.59 -17.43 -8.31
C THR A 161 -25.97 -17.88 -9.71
N SER A 162 -27.01 -18.72 -9.84
CA SER A 162 -27.52 -19.20 -11.15
C SER A 162 -27.99 -18.10 -12.09
N ASP A 163 -28.39 -16.94 -11.54
CA ASP A 163 -28.73 -15.73 -12.27
C ASP A 163 -27.52 -14.79 -12.51
N GLY A 164 -26.30 -15.28 -12.29
CA GLY A 164 -25.06 -14.59 -12.63
C GLY A 164 -24.64 -13.47 -11.65
N VAL A 165 -25.26 -13.40 -10.47
CA VAL A 165 -25.03 -12.34 -9.47
C VAL A 165 -24.02 -12.79 -8.42
N PHE A 166 -23.12 -11.90 -8.02
CA PHE A 166 -22.13 -12.17 -6.97
C PHE A 166 -22.77 -12.23 -5.58
N ARG A 167 -22.40 -13.28 -4.84
CA ARG A 167 -22.88 -13.48 -3.47
C ARG A 167 -21.86 -12.94 -2.47
N HIS A 168 -22.35 -12.19 -1.48
CA HIS A 168 -21.55 -11.57 -0.43
C HIS A 168 -20.36 -10.75 -0.96
N PRO A 169 -20.54 -9.89 -1.98
CA PRO A 169 -19.42 -9.11 -2.47
C PRO A 169 -18.91 -8.10 -1.44
N SER A 170 -17.59 -7.95 -1.35
CA SER A 170 -16.90 -6.90 -0.61
C SER A 170 -16.04 -6.07 -1.56
N PHE A 171 -16.05 -4.76 -1.37
CA PHE A 171 -15.23 -3.85 -2.15
C PHE A 171 -13.77 -3.96 -1.70
N GLU A 172 -12.86 -4.17 -2.66
CA GLU A 172 -11.43 -4.35 -2.40
C GLU A 172 -10.59 -3.13 -2.84
N GLY A 173 -11.08 -2.35 -3.80
CA GLY A 173 -10.39 -1.15 -4.27
C GLY A 173 -10.85 -0.70 -5.66
N MET A 174 -10.56 0.57 -5.98
CA MET A 174 -10.75 1.10 -7.33
C MET A 174 -9.65 0.59 -8.26
N ARG A 175 -9.99 0.29 -9.50
CA ARG A 175 -9.09 -0.13 -10.58
C ARG A 175 -9.08 0.94 -11.67
N ILE A 176 -8.08 1.83 -11.61
CA ILE A 176 -7.95 2.95 -12.56
C ILE A 176 -7.03 2.56 -13.73
N ASP A 177 -6.41 1.41 -13.64
CA ASP A 177 -5.50 0.83 -14.63
C ASP A 177 -6.22 0.04 -15.74
N LYS A 178 -7.55 -0.13 -15.64
CA LYS A 178 -8.35 -0.84 -16.64
C LYS A 178 -9.42 0.03 -17.26
N LYS A 179 -9.64 -0.17 -18.55
CA LYS A 179 -10.79 0.40 -19.24
C LYS A 179 -12.02 -0.42 -18.90
N ALA A 180 -13.11 0.25 -18.61
CA ALA A 180 -14.36 -0.42 -18.28
C ALA A 180 -14.84 -1.38 -19.39
N SER A 181 -14.59 -1.04 -20.66
CA SER A 181 -14.91 -1.89 -21.83
C SER A 181 -14.21 -3.26 -21.82
N ASP A 182 -13.08 -3.37 -21.12
CA ASP A 182 -12.25 -4.57 -21.11
C ASP A 182 -12.58 -5.51 -19.93
N VAL A 183 -13.54 -5.09 -19.09
CA VAL A 183 -13.98 -5.83 -17.91
C VAL A 183 -15.07 -6.83 -18.31
N THR A 184 -14.68 -8.08 -18.50
CA THR A 184 -15.56 -9.19 -18.84
C THR A 184 -15.66 -10.17 -17.67
N ARG A 185 -16.65 -11.08 -17.73
CA ARG A 185 -16.79 -12.14 -16.72
C ARG A 185 -15.61 -13.10 -16.79
N GLU A 186 -14.93 -13.27 -15.66
CA GLU A 186 -13.86 -14.26 -15.53
C GLU A 186 -14.48 -15.65 -15.27
N THR A 187 -14.14 -16.62 -16.11
CA THR A 187 -14.48 -18.03 -15.90
C THR A 187 -13.28 -18.75 -15.30
N ALA A 188 -13.52 -19.52 -14.22
CA ALA A 188 -12.49 -20.37 -13.66
C ALA A 188 -12.09 -21.44 -14.67
N VAL A 189 -10.83 -21.43 -15.10
CA VAL A 189 -10.23 -22.48 -15.93
C VAL A 189 -9.52 -23.46 -15.02
N SER A 190 -9.67 -24.78 -15.27
CA SER A 190 -8.99 -25.78 -14.46
C SER A 190 -7.48 -25.63 -14.62
N THR A 191 -6.74 -25.74 -13.51
CA THR A 191 -5.27 -25.62 -13.50
C THR A 191 -4.57 -26.58 -14.45
N GLY A 192 -5.17 -27.76 -14.74
CA GLY A 192 -4.63 -28.71 -15.73
C GLY A 192 -4.60 -28.15 -17.15
N ILE A 193 -5.65 -27.41 -17.56
CA ILE A 193 -5.74 -26.80 -18.90
C ILE A 193 -4.75 -25.64 -19.02
N VAL A 194 -4.60 -24.82 -17.97
CA VAL A 194 -3.68 -23.68 -17.94
C VAL A 194 -2.22 -24.18 -18.04
N VAL A 195 -1.86 -25.25 -17.32
CA VAL A 195 -0.52 -25.83 -17.36
C VAL A 195 -0.22 -26.45 -18.74
N GLU A 196 -1.20 -27.06 -19.39
CA GLU A 196 -1.03 -27.58 -20.75
C GLU A 196 -0.93 -26.46 -21.80
N GLU A 197 -1.65 -25.36 -21.64
CA GLU A 197 -1.52 -24.18 -22.49
C GLU A 197 -0.20 -23.42 -22.24
N GLU A 198 0.25 -23.29 -21.00
CA GLU A 198 1.56 -22.73 -20.67
C GLU A 198 2.69 -23.57 -21.30
N HIS A 199 2.60 -24.90 -21.22
CA HIS A 199 3.58 -25.79 -21.89
C HIS A 199 3.55 -25.70 -23.42
N LYS A 200 2.41 -25.36 -24.03
CA LYS A 200 2.32 -25.08 -25.48
C LYS A 200 2.89 -23.72 -25.85
N ILE A 201 2.65 -22.71 -25.00
CA ILE A 201 3.19 -21.35 -25.15
C ILE A 201 4.70 -21.35 -24.93
N GLU A 202 5.21 -22.06 -23.91
CA GLU A 202 6.66 -22.21 -23.67
C GLU A 202 7.40 -22.88 -24.85
N LYS A 203 6.71 -23.73 -25.63
CA LYS A 203 7.30 -24.31 -26.85
C LYS A 203 7.32 -23.37 -28.06
N GLN A 204 6.48 -22.33 -28.08
CA GLN A 204 6.46 -21.32 -29.13
C GLN A 204 7.33 -20.09 -28.81
N ASP A 205 7.51 -19.75 -27.53
CA ASP A 205 8.29 -18.58 -27.08
C ASP A 205 9.79 -18.84 -26.86
N LYS A 206 10.35 -19.92 -27.41
CA LYS A 206 11.81 -20.22 -27.32
C LYS A 206 12.74 -19.21 -27.99
N HIS A 207 12.27 -18.03 -28.40
CA HIS A 207 13.08 -17.00 -29.03
C HIS A 207 13.20 -15.65 -28.30
N GLU A 208 12.56 -15.45 -27.14
CA GLU A 208 12.94 -14.33 -26.29
C GLU A 208 13.91 -14.81 -25.19
N GLN A 209 15.20 -14.76 -25.49
CA GLN A 209 16.23 -14.96 -24.49
C GLN A 209 16.05 -13.91 -23.40
N ALA A 210 15.77 -14.35 -22.16
CA ALA A 210 15.76 -13.49 -21.00
C ALA A 210 17.09 -12.75 -20.91
N ILE A 211 17.08 -11.45 -21.16
CA ILE A 211 18.25 -10.60 -21.07
C ILE A 211 18.63 -10.53 -19.60
N LYS A 212 19.80 -11.08 -19.22
CA LYS A 212 20.36 -10.85 -17.88
C LYS A 212 20.54 -9.34 -17.69
N PRO A 213 20.12 -8.77 -16.54
CA PRO A 213 20.37 -7.36 -16.28
C PRO A 213 21.88 -7.09 -16.36
N PRO A 214 22.31 -6.00 -17.03
CA PRO A 214 23.71 -5.61 -17.07
C PRO A 214 24.23 -5.30 -15.65
N ALA A 215 25.55 -5.28 -15.48
CA ALA A 215 26.17 -4.85 -14.24
C ALA A 215 25.69 -3.44 -13.83
N MET A 216 25.52 -3.18 -12.54
CA MET A 216 24.85 -1.98 -11.99
C MET A 216 25.33 -0.66 -12.60
N LYS A 217 26.64 -0.52 -12.82
CA LYS A 217 27.25 0.70 -13.40
C LYS A 217 26.82 1.00 -14.85
N GLU A 218 26.26 0.03 -15.55
CA GLU A 218 25.83 0.15 -16.95
C GLU A 218 24.31 0.22 -17.12
N ARG A 219 23.55 0.16 -16.03
CA ARG A 219 22.08 0.16 -16.08
C ARG A 219 21.54 1.46 -16.65
N LYS A 220 20.98 1.40 -17.85
CA LYS A 220 20.30 2.54 -18.49
C LYS A 220 18.77 2.41 -18.35
N THR A 221 18.19 1.37 -18.91
CA THR A 221 16.74 1.12 -18.89
C THR A 221 16.46 -0.38 -18.73
N LEU A 222 15.41 -0.72 -18.01
CA LEU A 222 14.87 -2.07 -17.93
C LEU A 222 13.90 -2.34 -19.09
N LEU A 223 13.08 -1.34 -19.42
CA LEU A 223 11.97 -1.46 -20.34
C LEU A 223 12.26 -0.74 -21.65
N ASN A 224 11.93 -1.38 -22.78
CA ASN A 224 12.06 -0.74 -24.06
C ASN A 224 11.04 0.42 -24.23
N PRO A 225 11.30 1.43 -25.09
CA PRO A 225 10.47 2.62 -25.18
C PRO A 225 9.14 2.43 -25.93
N LYS A 226 8.93 1.32 -26.66
CA LYS A 226 7.83 1.18 -27.61
C LYS A 226 6.65 0.36 -27.08
N ASP A 227 6.90 -0.73 -26.36
CA ASP A 227 5.87 -1.70 -26.02
C ASP A 227 5.08 -1.26 -24.78
N GLU A 228 3.77 -1.41 -24.82
CA GLU A 228 2.86 -1.09 -23.71
C GLU A 228 2.86 -2.14 -22.61
N THR A 229 3.19 -3.37 -22.97
CA THR A 229 3.30 -4.50 -22.04
C THR A 229 4.60 -5.24 -22.31
N GLN A 230 5.34 -5.52 -21.25
CA GLN A 230 6.61 -6.24 -21.32
C GLN A 230 6.75 -7.18 -20.13
N VAL A 231 7.37 -8.32 -20.36
CA VAL A 231 7.79 -9.24 -19.29
C VAL A 231 9.31 -9.19 -19.19
N ARG A 232 9.82 -9.07 -17.97
CA ARG A 232 11.27 -9.08 -17.70
C ARG A 232 11.57 -10.00 -16.54
N LYS A 233 12.63 -10.79 -16.67
CA LYS A 233 13.13 -11.61 -15.57
C LYS A 233 14.01 -10.78 -14.65
N VAL A 234 13.58 -10.62 -13.40
CA VAL A 234 14.26 -9.87 -12.35
C VAL A 234 14.44 -10.75 -11.13
N CYS A 235 15.65 -10.92 -10.62
CA CYS A 235 15.97 -11.82 -9.50
C CYS A 235 15.42 -13.25 -9.65
N GLY A 236 15.31 -13.74 -10.89
CA GLY A 236 14.77 -15.08 -11.18
C GLY A 236 13.26 -15.14 -11.39
N HIS A 237 12.53 -14.04 -11.17
CA HIS A 237 11.07 -13.95 -11.27
C HIS A 237 10.65 -13.21 -12.54
N ASP A 238 9.60 -13.69 -13.20
CA ASP A 238 9.05 -13.06 -14.38
C ASP A 238 8.04 -11.98 -13.95
N LEU A 239 8.42 -10.72 -14.14
CA LEU A 239 7.60 -9.56 -13.81
C LEU A 239 6.93 -9.02 -15.07
N LYS A 240 5.61 -8.92 -15.04
CA LYS A 240 4.80 -8.33 -16.11
C LYS A 240 4.56 -6.84 -15.82
N PHE A 241 5.01 -6.00 -16.75
CA PHE A 241 4.84 -4.55 -16.72
C PHE A 241 3.81 -4.14 -17.77
N THR A 242 2.77 -3.42 -17.34
CA THR A 242 1.64 -3.05 -18.20
C THR A 242 1.35 -1.55 -18.14
N ASN A 243 0.64 -1.04 -19.16
CA ASN A 243 0.23 0.36 -19.25
C ASN A 243 1.42 1.32 -19.14
N LEU A 244 2.48 1.02 -19.87
CA LEU A 244 3.77 1.66 -19.71
C LEU A 244 3.79 3.12 -20.18
N SER A 245 2.95 3.50 -21.13
CA SER A 245 2.78 4.90 -21.59
C SER A 245 1.91 5.74 -20.65
N LYS A 246 1.25 5.11 -19.65
CA LYS A 246 0.38 5.84 -18.73
C LYS A 246 1.14 6.94 -18.02
N ILE A 247 0.67 8.17 -18.17
CA ILE A 247 1.29 9.34 -17.54
C ILE A 247 0.93 9.38 -16.05
N TYR A 248 1.95 9.41 -15.21
CA TYR A 248 1.83 9.49 -13.76
C TYR A 248 2.04 10.90 -13.23
N TRP A 249 2.89 11.71 -13.90
CA TRP A 249 3.10 13.13 -13.62
C TRP A 249 2.80 13.94 -14.90
N PRO A 250 1.58 14.44 -15.06
CA PRO A 250 1.14 15.08 -16.29
C PRO A 250 1.95 16.32 -16.67
N GLU A 251 2.33 17.13 -15.69
CA GLU A 251 3.04 18.40 -15.91
C GLU A 251 4.40 18.20 -16.58
N HIS A 252 5.04 17.06 -16.31
CA HIS A 252 6.37 16.72 -16.82
C HIS A 252 6.34 15.56 -17.82
N LYS A 253 5.14 15.08 -18.16
CA LYS A 253 4.91 13.91 -19.05
C LYS A 253 5.68 12.66 -18.62
N VAL A 254 5.94 12.52 -17.30
CA VAL A 254 6.60 11.33 -16.75
C VAL A 254 5.62 10.18 -16.70
N SER A 255 5.97 9.09 -17.35
CA SER A 255 5.15 7.90 -17.49
C SER A 255 5.43 6.86 -16.41
N LYS A 256 4.58 5.85 -16.36
CA LYS A 256 4.79 4.65 -15.54
C LYS A 256 6.09 3.94 -15.92
N ARG A 257 6.46 3.91 -17.20
CA ARG A 257 7.74 3.39 -17.72
C ARG A 257 8.94 4.11 -17.11
N ASP A 258 8.89 5.44 -17.06
CA ASP A 258 9.98 6.25 -16.51
C ASP A 258 10.18 5.97 -15.02
N MET A 259 9.09 5.79 -14.27
CA MET A 259 9.12 5.39 -12.87
C MET A 259 9.80 4.01 -12.69
N PHE A 260 9.48 3.01 -13.52
CA PHE A 260 10.12 1.70 -13.46
C PHE A 260 11.60 1.77 -13.77
N ASN A 261 11.97 2.47 -14.85
CA ASN A 261 13.36 2.64 -15.24
C ASN A 261 14.15 3.38 -14.17
N PHE A 262 13.55 4.38 -13.52
CA PHE A 262 14.15 5.07 -12.39
C PHE A 262 14.46 4.11 -11.23
N TYR A 263 13.46 3.36 -10.74
CA TYR A 263 13.67 2.41 -9.64
C TYR A 263 14.66 1.30 -9.99
N TYR A 264 14.66 0.85 -11.23
CA TYR A 264 15.65 -0.09 -11.71
C TYR A 264 17.07 0.49 -11.67
N GLN A 265 17.26 1.73 -12.10
CA GLN A 265 18.56 2.41 -12.11
C GLN A 265 19.12 2.66 -10.70
N ILE A 266 18.25 2.97 -9.74
CA ILE A 266 18.65 3.30 -8.36
C ILE A 266 18.54 2.12 -7.40
N ALA A 267 18.22 0.92 -7.87
CA ALA A 267 17.92 -0.22 -7.00
C ALA A 267 19.02 -0.48 -5.97
N GLU A 268 20.30 -0.42 -6.35
CA GLU A 268 21.43 -0.63 -5.41
C GLU A 268 21.49 0.38 -4.27
N TYR A 269 21.01 1.61 -4.49
CA TYR A 269 21.02 2.68 -3.50
C TYR A 269 19.82 2.63 -2.57
N ILE A 270 18.64 2.28 -3.08
CA ILE A 270 17.41 2.27 -2.29
C ILE A 270 17.21 0.95 -1.51
N LEU A 271 17.62 -0.18 -2.07
CA LEU A 271 17.38 -1.52 -1.47
C LEU A 271 17.94 -1.69 -0.06
N PRO A 272 19.11 -1.17 0.33
CA PRO A 272 19.60 -1.26 1.71
C PRO A 272 18.62 -0.71 2.76
N TYR A 273 17.81 0.28 2.38
CA TYR A 273 16.81 0.92 3.24
C TYR A 273 15.44 0.24 3.23
N LEU A 274 15.21 -0.68 2.30
CA LEU A 274 13.97 -1.45 2.18
C LEU A 274 14.14 -2.88 2.70
N LYS A 275 15.35 -3.42 2.60
CA LYS A 275 15.65 -4.84 2.86
C LYS A 275 15.25 -5.26 4.26
N ASP A 276 14.52 -6.38 4.32
CA ASP A 276 14.01 -7.00 5.54
C ASP A 276 13.04 -6.11 6.35
N ARG A 277 12.43 -5.10 5.70
CA ARG A 277 11.47 -4.21 6.36
C ARG A 277 10.06 -4.43 5.87
N PRO A 278 9.07 -4.47 6.78
CA PRO A 278 7.67 -4.40 6.39
C PRO A 278 7.38 -3.08 5.66
N MET A 279 6.61 -3.15 4.59
CA MET A 279 6.30 -2.04 3.70
C MET A 279 4.85 -1.58 3.85
N SER A 280 4.62 -0.27 3.92
CA SER A 280 3.29 0.32 3.76
C SER A 280 3.12 0.78 2.31
N LEU A 281 2.29 0.08 1.55
CA LEU A 281 2.10 0.37 0.13
C LEU A 281 1.07 1.49 -0.04
N LYS A 282 1.52 2.67 -0.44
CA LYS A 282 0.63 3.77 -0.85
C LYS A 282 0.53 3.76 -2.36
N ARG A 283 -0.61 3.34 -2.86
CA ARG A 283 -0.83 3.09 -4.29
C ARG A 283 -1.49 4.29 -4.96
N PHE A 284 -0.99 4.66 -6.14
CA PHE A 284 -1.49 5.72 -7.02
C PHE A 284 -1.79 5.15 -8.42
N PRO A 285 -2.80 4.29 -8.59
CA PRO A 285 -3.03 3.64 -9.88
C PRO A 285 -3.33 4.62 -11.01
N GLY A 286 -3.86 5.81 -10.69
CA GLY A 286 -4.16 6.91 -11.63
C GLY A 286 -3.05 7.93 -11.84
N GLY A 287 -1.89 7.76 -11.20
CA GLY A 287 -0.87 8.81 -11.14
C GLY A 287 -1.15 9.81 -10.01
N ILE A 288 -0.38 10.90 -9.94
CA ILE A 288 -0.35 11.80 -8.77
C ILE A 288 -1.64 12.58 -8.53
N HIS A 289 -2.44 12.81 -9.57
CA HIS A 289 -3.74 13.51 -9.46
C HIS A 289 -4.92 12.54 -9.28
N GLY A 290 -4.66 11.24 -9.39
CA GLY A 290 -5.67 10.22 -9.14
C GLY A 290 -5.87 9.92 -7.65
N PRO A 291 -6.94 9.22 -7.29
CA PRO A 291 -7.14 8.74 -5.93
C PRO A 291 -6.01 7.80 -5.51
N SER A 292 -5.60 7.91 -4.23
CA SER A 292 -4.59 7.06 -3.63
C SER A 292 -5.12 6.35 -2.39
N PHE A 293 -4.56 5.20 -2.08
CA PHE A 293 -4.94 4.44 -0.89
C PHE A 293 -3.75 3.67 -0.31
N TYR A 294 -3.82 3.40 0.99
CA TYR A 294 -2.85 2.55 1.66
C TYR A 294 -3.28 1.08 1.63
N GLN A 295 -2.35 0.22 1.21
CA GLN A 295 -2.45 -1.23 1.34
C GLN A 295 -1.34 -1.68 2.28
N LYS A 296 -1.72 -2.07 3.49
CA LYS A 296 -0.78 -2.60 4.50
C LYS A 296 -0.84 -4.12 4.57
N ASP A 297 -1.99 -4.69 4.24
CA ASP A 297 -2.21 -6.13 4.22
C ASP A 297 -2.12 -6.66 2.79
N VAL A 298 -1.14 -7.53 2.56
CA VAL A 298 -0.91 -8.21 1.27
C VAL A 298 -1.25 -9.70 1.31
N LYS A 299 -1.93 -10.14 2.37
CA LYS A 299 -2.37 -11.53 2.50
C LYS A 299 -3.15 -11.98 1.27
N ASN A 300 -2.73 -13.07 0.65
CA ASN A 300 -3.27 -13.60 -0.61
C ASN A 300 -3.20 -12.63 -1.81
N LYS A 301 -2.36 -11.60 -1.75
CA LYS A 301 -2.19 -10.59 -2.81
C LYS A 301 -0.75 -10.49 -3.30
N ALA A 302 0.19 -10.83 -2.44
CA ALA A 302 1.60 -10.90 -2.81
C ALA A 302 1.85 -12.13 -3.69
N PRO A 303 2.78 -12.06 -4.65
CA PRO A 303 3.25 -13.24 -5.37
C PRO A 303 3.84 -14.28 -4.39
N ASP A 304 3.78 -15.56 -4.75
CA ASP A 304 4.29 -16.65 -3.89
C ASP A 304 5.79 -16.53 -3.57
N TRP A 305 6.55 -15.86 -4.43
CA TRP A 305 7.97 -15.62 -4.23
C TRP A 305 8.28 -14.42 -3.32
N ALA A 306 7.31 -13.54 -3.05
CA ALA A 306 7.52 -12.35 -2.24
C ALA A 306 7.47 -12.70 -0.75
N LYS A 307 8.45 -12.20 0.00
CA LYS A 307 8.46 -12.35 1.46
C LYS A 307 7.38 -11.52 2.11
N THR A 308 6.72 -12.08 3.09
CA THR A 308 5.70 -11.39 3.90
C THR A 308 6.00 -11.54 5.38
N PHE A 309 5.43 -10.63 6.18
CA PHE A 309 5.60 -10.60 7.63
C PHE A 309 4.24 -10.46 8.31
N PRO A 310 3.79 -11.50 9.04
CA PRO A 310 2.58 -11.43 9.83
C PRO A 310 2.81 -10.56 11.07
N TYR A 311 1.95 -9.57 11.28
CA TYR A 311 2.06 -8.65 12.40
C TYR A 311 0.68 -8.27 12.92
N ARG A 312 0.53 -8.32 14.26
CA ARG A 312 -0.67 -7.85 14.93
C ARG A 312 -0.54 -6.38 15.27
N THR A 313 -1.39 -5.57 14.67
CA THR A 313 -1.39 -4.12 14.86
C THR A 313 -1.93 -3.73 16.25
N SER A 314 -1.66 -2.51 16.70
CA SER A 314 -2.11 -2.00 18.02
C SER A 314 -3.64 -1.96 18.19
N ASP A 315 -4.38 -1.90 17.07
CA ASP A 315 -5.85 -2.00 17.03
C ASP A 315 -6.36 -3.46 17.04
N GLY A 316 -5.43 -4.43 17.17
CA GLY A 316 -5.74 -5.86 17.32
C GLY A 316 -6.02 -6.59 15.99
N GLU A 317 -5.82 -5.96 14.86
CA GLU A 317 -5.94 -6.59 13.55
C GLU A 317 -4.67 -7.38 13.18
N ASP A 318 -4.84 -8.60 12.69
CA ASP A 318 -3.75 -9.40 12.13
C ASP A 318 -3.58 -9.04 10.65
N LYS A 319 -2.42 -8.50 10.29
CA LYS A 319 -2.05 -8.10 8.92
C LYS A 319 -0.80 -8.83 8.47
N GLU A 320 -0.71 -9.05 7.19
CA GLU A 320 0.47 -9.62 6.54
C GLU A 320 1.11 -8.54 5.66
N TYR A 321 2.24 -8.00 6.13
CA TYR A 321 2.96 -6.94 5.43
C TYR A 321 3.88 -7.53 4.36
N LEU A 322 3.96 -6.89 3.20
CA LEU A 322 5.04 -7.17 2.25
C LEU A 322 6.38 -6.79 2.90
N VAL A 323 7.39 -7.61 2.72
CA VAL A 323 8.76 -7.32 3.16
C VAL A 323 9.58 -6.85 1.96
N GLY A 324 10.23 -5.69 2.08
CA GLY A 324 11.21 -5.25 1.10
C GLY A 324 12.41 -6.22 1.13
N ASP A 325 12.77 -6.79 0.00
CA ASP A 325 13.85 -7.79 -0.05
C ASP A 325 14.85 -7.50 -1.17
N ASP A 326 14.38 -7.53 -2.39
CA ASP A 326 15.21 -7.46 -3.58
C ASP A 326 14.61 -6.52 -4.65
N GLU A 327 15.26 -6.47 -5.79
CA GLU A 327 14.84 -5.66 -6.93
C GLU A 327 13.50 -6.13 -7.53
N ALA A 328 13.21 -7.43 -7.49
CA ALA A 328 11.92 -7.94 -7.95
C ALA A 328 10.78 -7.41 -7.08
N THR A 329 10.96 -7.41 -5.77
CA THR A 329 9.99 -6.85 -4.81
C THR A 329 9.81 -5.34 -5.01
N LEU A 330 10.90 -4.58 -5.20
CA LEU A 330 10.87 -3.14 -5.48
C LEU A 330 10.05 -2.83 -6.74
N LEU A 331 10.35 -3.51 -7.84
CA LEU A 331 9.68 -3.30 -9.12
C LEU A 331 8.23 -3.82 -9.11
N TRP A 332 7.97 -4.87 -8.35
CA TRP A 332 6.60 -5.33 -8.15
C TRP A 332 5.75 -4.29 -7.39
N MET A 333 6.26 -3.69 -6.31
CA MET A 333 5.58 -2.58 -5.63
C MET A 333 5.28 -1.43 -6.59
N ALA A 334 6.27 -1.03 -7.40
CA ALA A 334 6.07 -0.01 -8.41
C ALA A 334 4.98 -0.42 -9.44
N SER A 335 4.88 -1.71 -9.79
CA SER A 335 3.86 -2.22 -10.73
C SER A 335 2.44 -2.04 -10.20
N LEU A 336 2.26 -2.12 -8.88
CA LEU A 336 1.00 -1.84 -8.20
C LEU A 336 0.65 -0.33 -8.16
N GLY A 337 1.52 0.52 -8.69
CA GLY A 337 1.37 1.98 -8.64
C GLY A 337 1.86 2.59 -7.33
N CYS A 338 2.75 1.92 -6.59
CA CYS A 338 3.43 2.55 -5.46
C CYS A 338 4.48 3.51 -6.02
N ILE A 339 4.19 4.81 -5.91
CA ILE A 339 5.12 5.86 -6.29
C ILE A 339 6.20 6.03 -5.22
N GLU A 340 5.79 6.03 -3.96
CA GLU A 340 6.68 6.19 -2.82
C GLU A 340 6.87 4.87 -2.07
N MET A 341 8.12 4.61 -1.66
CA MET A 341 8.50 3.45 -0.86
C MET A 341 8.52 3.84 0.61
N ASN A 342 7.65 3.21 1.40
CA ASN A 342 7.44 3.54 2.80
C ASN A 342 7.78 2.33 3.70
N PRO A 343 9.07 2.11 4.03
CA PRO A 343 9.51 1.05 4.92
C PRO A 343 9.24 1.38 6.40
N TRP A 344 9.13 0.36 7.24
CA TRP A 344 9.26 0.50 8.69
C TRP A 344 10.68 0.92 9.07
N PHE A 345 10.82 1.48 10.27
CA PHE A 345 12.14 1.83 10.82
C PHE A 345 12.89 0.62 11.38
N SER A 346 12.17 -0.45 11.67
CA SER A 346 12.70 -1.74 12.14
C SER A 346 12.65 -2.81 11.04
N ARG A 347 13.40 -3.88 11.24
CA ARG A 347 13.41 -5.07 10.38
C ARG A 347 12.56 -6.18 10.99
N VAL A 348 12.17 -7.16 10.17
CA VAL A 348 11.39 -8.33 10.61
C VAL A 348 12.08 -9.16 11.69
N GLN A 349 13.41 -9.12 11.76
CA GLN A 349 14.20 -9.82 12.78
C GLN A 349 14.14 -9.12 14.16
N THR A 350 13.93 -7.80 14.17
CA THR A 350 13.88 -6.97 15.37
C THR A 350 12.74 -5.96 15.27
N PRO A 351 11.47 -6.41 15.19
CA PRO A 351 10.34 -5.54 14.84
C PRO A 351 10.08 -4.41 15.85
N ASP A 352 10.51 -4.58 17.10
CA ASP A 352 10.33 -3.62 18.18
C ASP A 352 11.52 -2.67 18.36
N ASN A 353 12.63 -2.92 17.66
CA ASN A 353 13.85 -2.14 17.76
C ASN A 353 14.20 -1.52 16.40
N PRO A 354 14.05 -0.19 16.24
CA PRO A 354 14.37 0.48 14.98
C PRO A 354 15.87 0.58 14.72
N ASP A 355 16.27 0.53 13.44
CA ASP A 355 17.67 0.76 13.03
C ASP A 355 18.07 2.23 13.19
N TYR A 356 17.11 3.15 13.17
CA TYR A 356 17.34 4.59 13.26
C TYR A 356 16.21 5.33 13.97
N CYS A 357 16.56 6.43 14.63
CA CYS A 357 15.65 7.45 15.11
C CYS A 357 15.41 8.47 13.99
N VAL A 358 14.18 8.94 13.85
CA VAL A 358 13.82 9.94 12.85
C VAL A 358 13.23 11.17 13.53
N ILE A 359 13.75 12.35 13.13
CA ILE A 359 13.10 13.64 13.39
C ILE A 359 12.55 14.13 12.05
N ASP A 360 11.24 14.29 12.00
CA ASP A 360 10.52 14.75 10.81
C ASP A 360 10.09 16.21 11.01
N LEU A 361 10.67 17.10 10.21
CA LEU A 361 10.36 18.52 10.21
C LEU A 361 9.24 18.79 9.18
N ASP A 362 8.00 18.85 9.65
CA ASP A 362 6.79 18.92 8.82
C ASP A 362 6.19 20.35 8.85
N PRO A 363 6.49 21.20 7.86
CA PRO A 363 5.99 22.58 7.81
C PRO A 363 4.49 22.63 7.49
N ASP A 364 3.77 23.58 8.08
CA ASP A 364 2.39 23.92 7.72
C ASP A 364 2.39 25.19 6.83
N LYS A 365 2.63 26.39 7.39
CA LYS A 365 2.74 27.65 6.66
C LYS A 365 4.16 28.20 6.60
N ASN A 366 5.12 27.44 7.06
CA ASN A 366 6.52 27.82 7.11
C ASN A 366 7.14 27.84 5.70
N THR A 367 8.13 28.73 5.52
CA THR A 367 9.00 28.68 4.35
C THR A 367 9.98 27.52 4.46
N PHE A 368 10.52 27.07 3.33
CA PHE A 368 11.52 26.00 3.35
C PHE A 368 12.83 26.44 4.02
N ASP A 369 13.17 27.74 3.97
CA ASP A 369 14.33 28.28 4.69
C ASP A 369 14.17 28.14 6.22
N GLN A 370 12.95 28.30 6.76
CA GLN A 370 12.67 28.01 8.18
C GLN A 370 12.81 26.52 8.52
N VAL A 371 12.49 25.62 7.58
CA VAL A 371 12.73 24.17 7.76
C VAL A 371 14.23 23.88 7.77
N ILE A 372 15.01 24.52 6.91
CA ILE A 372 16.47 24.44 6.87
C ILE A 372 17.08 24.92 8.19
N GLU A 373 16.63 26.05 8.70
CA GLU A 373 17.08 26.61 9.98
C GLU A 373 16.84 25.61 11.12
N ALA A 374 15.62 25.06 11.23
CA ALA A 374 15.31 24.06 12.23
C ALA A 374 16.19 22.81 12.10
N ALA A 375 16.46 22.35 10.88
CA ALA A 375 17.33 21.19 10.63
C ALA A 375 18.79 21.47 11.07
N LEU A 376 19.29 22.68 10.84
CA LEU A 376 20.64 23.09 11.26
C LEU A 376 20.74 23.21 12.79
N ILE A 377 19.67 23.61 13.48
CA ILE A 377 19.63 23.60 14.95
C ILE A 377 19.69 22.14 15.46
N VAL A 378 18.88 21.21 14.88
CA VAL A 378 18.99 19.79 15.23
C VAL A 378 20.43 19.29 15.02
N LYS A 379 21.07 19.63 13.90
CA LYS A 379 22.47 19.26 13.61
C LYS A 379 23.42 19.78 14.69
N LYS A 380 23.33 21.07 15.03
CA LYS A 380 24.14 21.71 16.08
C LYS A 380 23.99 20.99 17.44
N LEU A 381 22.75 20.65 17.83
CA LEU A 381 22.49 19.92 19.07
C LEU A 381 23.13 18.52 19.04
N LEU A 382 22.98 17.79 17.94
CA LEU A 382 23.54 16.45 17.77
C LEU A 382 25.08 16.46 17.77
N ASP A 383 25.71 17.44 17.11
CA ASP A 383 27.15 17.63 17.12
C ASP A 383 27.68 17.95 18.51
N ALA A 384 26.98 18.79 19.29
CA ALA A 384 27.36 19.13 20.66
C ALA A 384 27.42 17.92 21.61
N ILE A 385 26.68 16.86 21.27
CA ILE A 385 26.65 15.61 22.04
C ILE A 385 27.37 14.44 21.33
N ASP A 386 28.15 14.71 20.27
CA ASP A 386 28.92 13.74 19.46
C ASP A 386 28.04 12.65 18.83
N VAL A 387 26.83 12.98 18.43
CA VAL A 387 25.89 12.04 17.81
C VAL A 387 25.89 12.23 16.29
N PRO A 388 26.26 11.20 15.50
CA PRO A 388 26.19 11.26 14.05
C PRO A 388 24.75 11.35 13.55
N SER A 389 24.54 12.14 12.51
CA SER A 389 23.23 12.32 11.92
C SER A 389 23.29 12.50 10.41
N PHE A 390 22.20 12.12 9.74
CA PHE A 390 22.08 12.13 8.29
C PHE A 390 20.79 12.81 7.91
N CYS A 391 20.85 13.73 6.96
CA CYS A 391 19.67 14.47 6.52
C CYS A 391 19.29 14.13 5.08
N LYS A 392 18.02 14.27 4.80
CA LYS A 392 17.46 14.18 3.44
C LYS A 392 16.25 15.07 3.27
N THR A 393 15.99 15.50 2.04
CA THR A 393 14.70 16.11 1.74
C THR A 393 13.58 15.08 1.93
N SER A 394 12.41 15.53 2.36
CA SER A 394 11.22 14.66 2.32
C SER A 394 10.77 14.36 0.88
N GLY A 395 11.25 15.15 -0.10
CA GLY A 395 10.75 15.19 -1.47
C GLY A 395 9.32 15.73 -1.56
N SER A 396 8.81 16.33 -0.48
CA SER A 396 7.48 16.97 -0.41
C SER A 396 7.64 18.41 0.08
N THR A 397 7.71 18.63 1.39
CA THR A 397 7.71 19.95 2.02
C THR A 397 8.78 20.12 3.09
N GLY A 398 9.26 19.06 3.70
CA GLY A 398 10.09 19.06 4.89
C GLY A 398 11.45 18.42 4.72
N ILE A 399 12.15 18.24 5.84
CA ILE A 399 13.44 17.57 5.96
C ILE A 399 13.30 16.45 7.01
N HIS A 400 13.90 15.30 6.72
CA HIS A 400 13.98 14.19 7.65
C HIS A 400 15.44 14.03 8.11
N ILE A 401 15.64 13.90 9.41
CA ILE A 401 16.94 13.71 10.03
C ILE A 401 16.96 12.32 10.67
N TYR A 402 17.95 11.52 10.33
CA TYR A 402 18.11 10.16 10.78
C TYR A 402 19.34 10.04 11.69
N ILE A 403 19.16 9.35 12.81
CA ILE A 403 20.20 9.05 13.79
C ILE A 403 20.31 7.53 13.90
N PRO A 404 21.49 6.92 13.68
CA PRO A 404 21.63 5.47 13.70
C PRO A 404 21.40 4.91 15.11
N MET A 405 20.50 3.91 15.23
CA MET A 405 20.20 3.20 16.48
C MET A 405 20.71 1.75 16.49
N GLY A 406 20.99 1.18 15.29
CA GLY A 406 21.53 -0.16 15.13
C GLY A 406 20.67 -1.27 15.71
N ALA A 407 19.35 -1.06 15.80
CA ALA A 407 18.39 -1.97 16.41
C ALA A 407 18.67 -2.34 17.88
N LYS A 408 19.43 -1.50 18.60
CA LYS A 408 19.83 -1.74 20.01
C LYS A 408 18.77 -1.30 21.01
N TYR A 409 17.92 -0.36 20.65
CA TYR A 409 16.98 0.33 21.54
C TYR A 409 15.55 0.16 21.08
N SER A 410 14.60 0.15 22.02
CA SER A 410 13.18 0.09 21.71
C SER A 410 12.69 1.40 21.06
N TYR A 411 11.51 1.33 20.44
CA TYR A 411 10.84 2.52 19.91
C TYR A 411 10.59 3.58 20.99
N ASP A 412 10.23 3.18 22.21
CA ASP A 412 9.98 4.12 23.31
C ASP A 412 11.25 4.87 23.71
N GLN A 413 12.39 4.17 23.80
CA GLN A 413 13.68 4.80 24.10
C GLN A 413 14.09 5.74 22.96
N THR A 414 13.91 5.32 21.73
CA THR A 414 14.20 6.11 20.52
C THR A 414 13.34 7.36 20.45
N GLN A 415 12.02 7.22 20.76
CA GLN A 415 11.09 8.35 20.79
C GLN A 415 11.41 9.34 21.90
N LEU A 416 11.81 8.86 23.10
CA LEU A 416 12.23 9.71 24.20
C LEU A 416 13.43 10.57 23.81
N PHE A 417 14.43 9.97 23.14
CA PHE A 417 15.59 10.70 22.67
C PHE A 417 15.22 11.77 21.63
N ALA A 418 14.40 11.42 20.65
CA ALA A 418 13.88 12.39 19.68
C ALA A 418 13.14 13.53 20.36
N ARG A 419 12.32 13.22 21.40
CA ARG A 419 11.57 14.22 22.15
C ARG A 419 12.48 15.21 22.87
N ILE A 420 13.58 14.74 23.48
CA ILE A 420 14.56 15.62 24.13
C ILE A 420 15.10 16.63 23.13
N LEU A 421 15.51 16.18 21.94
CA LEU A 421 16.06 17.03 20.90
C LEU A 421 15.05 18.05 20.38
N VAL A 422 13.83 17.62 20.03
CA VAL A 422 12.83 18.54 19.46
C VAL A 422 12.31 19.55 20.48
N ASN A 423 12.31 19.22 21.78
CA ASN A 423 12.02 20.20 22.83
C ASN A 423 13.06 21.33 22.83
N LYS A 424 14.34 21.00 22.73
CA LYS A 424 15.41 22.01 22.67
C LYS A 424 15.35 22.86 21.39
N VAL A 425 15.02 22.24 20.26
CA VAL A 425 14.75 23.01 19.02
C VAL A 425 13.58 23.96 19.21
N HIS A 426 12.50 23.51 19.84
CA HIS A 426 11.33 24.33 20.10
C HIS A 426 11.63 25.49 21.07
N GLU A 427 12.50 25.28 22.06
CA GLU A 427 12.96 26.34 22.97
C GLU A 427 13.76 27.43 22.23
N GLU A 428 14.57 27.08 21.19
CA GLU A 428 15.34 28.05 20.39
C GLU A 428 14.46 28.84 19.40
N ILE A 429 13.43 28.21 18.81
CA ILE A 429 12.60 28.81 17.73
C ILE A 429 11.09 28.57 17.94
N PRO A 430 10.52 29.00 19.09
CA PRO A 430 9.12 28.74 19.42
C PRO A 430 8.13 29.52 18.52
N GLU A 431 8.59 30.57 17.84
CA GLU A 431 7.73 31.46 17.04
C GLU A 431 7.07 30.71 15.91
N TYR A 432 7.78 29.77 15.26
CA TYR A 432 7.30 29.08 14.07
C TYR A 432 7.39 27.53 14.15
N THR A 433 7.70 26.97 15.34
CA THR A 433 7.65 25.54 15.59
C THR A 433 6.55 25.15 16.56
N SER A 434 6.15 23.88 16.55
CA SER A 434 5.12 23.32 17.41
C SER A 434 5.42 21.84 17.71
N LEU A 435 5.07 21.42 18.91
CA LEU A 435 5.09 20.01 19.35
C LEU A 435 3.67 19.39 19.30
N GLU A 436 2.70 20.14 18.83
CA GLU A 436 1.30 19.73 18.76
C GLU A 436 1.01 18.83 17.56
N ARG A 437 0.53 17.63 17.82
CA ARG A 437 0.21 16.67 16.75
C ARG A 437 -0.98 17.10 15.89
N MET A 438 -2.01 17.72 16.52
CA MET A 438 -3.21 18.14 15.81
C MET A 438 -2.94 19.41 14.98
N ILE A 439 -3.19 19.35 13.67
CA ILE A 439 -2.96 20.47 12.74
C ILE A 439 -3.70 21.74 13.21
N SER A 440 -4.95 21.61 13.68
CA SER A 440 -5.73 22.75 14.18
C SER A 440 -5.05 23.51 15.32
N ASN A 441 -4.23 22.83 16.12
CA ASN A 441 -3.56 23.43 17.28
C ASN A 441 -2.18 24.03 16.92
N ARG A 442 -1.62 23.67 15.76
CA ARG A 442 -0.29 24.15 15.32
C ARG A 442 -0.31 25.65 14.93
N LYS A 443 -1.46 26.21 14.60
CA LYS A 443 -1.62 27.61 14.20
C LYS A 443 -0.70 28.04 13.05
N GLY A 444 -0.48 27.15 12.09
CA GLY A 444 0.40 27.40 10.94
C GLY A 444 1.89 27.17 11.20
N LYS A 445 2.27 26.66 12.38
CA LYS A 445 3.65 26.37 12.76
C LYS A 445 4.12 25.00 12.28
N MET A 446 5.42 24.85 12.06
CA MET A 446 6.09 23.60 11.73
C MET A 446 5.96 22.59 12.87
N TYR A 447 5.52 21.39 12.56
CA TYR A 447 5.51 20.30 13.51
C TYR A 447 6.87 19.59 13.56
N LEU A 448 7.44 19.53 14.74
CA LEU A 448 8.66 18.77 15.03
C LEU A 448 8.22 17.35 15.43
N ASP A 449 8.05 16.47 14.43
CA ASP A 449 7.45 15.15 14.67
C ASP A 449 8.49 14.14 15.18
N PHE A 450 8.46 13.91 16.49
CA PHE A 450 9.18 12.83 17.16
C PHE A 450 8.33 11.55 17.31
N LEU A 451 6.99 11.67 17.14
CA LEU A 451 6.05 10.56 17.28
C LEU A 451 6.10 9.57 16.10
N GLN A 452 6.86 9.87 15.05
CA GLN A 452 7.17 8.89 14.00
C GLN A 452 7.94 7.69 14.56
N ASN A 453 8.67 7.86 15.68
CA ASN A 453 9.42 6.77 16.32
C ASN A 453 8.48 5.86 17.13
N ARG A 454 7.67 5.06 16.43
CA ARG A 454 6.73 4.08 17.01
C ARG A 454 6.59 2.85 16.12
N PRO A 455 6.22 1.69 16.67
CA PRO A 455 6.00 0.47 15.88
C PRO A 455 5.02 0.70 14.72
N GLY A 456 5.36 0.18 13.54
CA GLY A 456 4.52 0.27 12.36
C GLY A 456 4.41 1.66 11.71
N ALA A 457 5.14 2.67 12.22
CA ALA A 457 5.25 3.96 11.54
C ALA A 457 6.14 3.84 10.30
N THR A 458 5.80 4.62 9.28
CA THR A 458 6.53 4.65 8.01
C THR A 458 6.70 6.07 7.51
N ILE A 459 7.80 6.31 6.83
CA ILE A 459 8.09 7.55 6.13
C ILE A 459 8.69 7.21 4.77
N ALA A 460 8.60 8.13 3.81
CA ALA A 460 9.23 7.91 2.51
C ALA A 460 10.73 7.62 2.67
N GLY A 461 11.16 6.47 2.21
CA GLY A 461 12.55 6.03 2.31
C GLY A 461 13.52 6.92 1.52
N PRO A 462 14.82 6.86 1.81
CA PRO A 462 15.84 7.54 1.00
C PRO A 462 15.71 7.12 -0.47
N TYR A 463 15.94 8.07 -1.36
CA TYR A 463 15.89 7.87 -2.83
C TYR A 463 14.51 7.56 -3.41
N SER A 464 13.47 7.52 -2.59
CA SER A 464 12.11 7.26 -3.05
C SER A 464 11.54 8.43 -3.85
N LEU A 465 10.88 8.15 -4.97
CA LEU A 465 10.02 9.12 -5.65
C LEU A 465 8.88 9.57 -4.75
N ARG A 466 8.36 10.76 -5.01
CA ARG A 466 7.20 11.31 -4.32
C ARG A 466 6.08 11.65 -5.30
N PRO A 467 4.82 11.46 -4.90
CA PRO A 467 3.65 11.80 -5.71
C PRO A 467 3.38 13.32 -5.67
N LYS A 468 4.36 14.09 -6.06
CA LYS A 468 4.33 15.56 -6.12
C LYS A 468 4.66 16.03 -7.52
N VAL A 469 4.12 17.20 -7.89
CA VAL A 469 4.50 17.89 -9.13
C VAL A 469 6.02 18.00 -9.18
N GLY A 470 6.61 17.72 -10.34
CA GLY A 470 8.06 17.70 -10.51
C GLY A 470 8.69 16.30 -10.35
N ALA A 471 7.92 15.27 -10.00
CA ALA A 471 8.43 13.92 -9.74
C ALA A 471 9.66 13.95 -8.82
N THR A 472 9.51 14.65 -7.70
CA THR A 472 10.58 14.88 -6.73
C THR A 472 11.03 13.58 -6.07
N VAL A 473 12.27 13.58 -5.59
CA VAL A 473 12.92 12.46 -4.90
C VAL A 473 13.20 12.83 -3.46
N SER A 474 12.97 11.90 -2.55
CA SER A 474 13.40 12.02 -1.15
C SER A 474 14.92 11.82 -1.08
N MET A 475 15.67 12.91 -1.30
CA MET A 475 17.09 12.89 -1.60
C MET A 475 17.96 13.14 -0.37
N PRO A 476 18.85 12.20 -0.02
CA PRO A 476 19.95 12.42 0.92
C PRO A 476 20.88 13.57 0.51
N LEU A 477 21.28 14.34 1.51
CA LEU A 477 22.08 15.53 1.33
C LEU A 477 23.34 15.50 2.23
N HIS A 478 24.39 16.17 1.79
CA HIS A 478 25.41 16.67 2.71
C HIS A 478 24.83 17.80 3.56
N TRP A 479 25.27 17.92 4.80
CA TRP A 479 24.75 18.94 5.71
C TRP A 479 25.01 20.37 5.22
N ASP A 480 26.09 20.61 4.48
CA ASP A 480 26.46 21.91 3.89
C ASP A 480 25.62 22.30 2.67
N GLU A 481 24.86 21.35 2.10
CA GLU A 481 23.87 21.66 1.08
C GLU A 481 22.60 22.31 1.66
N LEU A 482 22.34 22.17 2.97
CA LEU A 482 21.23 22.83 3.67
C LEU A 482 21.54 24.32 3.86
N ARG A 483 21.24 25.09 2.86
CA ARG A 483 21.45 26.54 2.83
C ARG A 483 20.25 27.27 2.24
N PRO A 484 20.03 28.55 2.56
CA PRO A 484 18.94 29.32 2.00
C PRO A 484 18.92 29.27 0.47
N GLY A 485 17.72 29.14 -0.07
CA GLY A 485 17.50 29.03 -1.51
C GLY A 485 17.46 27.61 -2.07
N LEU A 486 17.80 26.57 -1.29
CA LEU A 486 17.58 25.17 -1.66
C LEU A 486 16.09 24.93 -1.88
N LYS A 487 15.74 24.19 -2.93
CA LYS A 487 14.35 23.87 -3.26
C LYS A 487 14.12 22.38 -3.32
N MET A 488 12.93 21.96 -2.95
CA MET A 488 12.49 20.57 -3.05
C MET A 488 12.56 20.05 -4.49
N SER A 489 12.29 20.89 -5.48
CA SER A 489 12.34 20.61 -6.92
C SER A 489 13.75 20.41 -7.47
N ASP A 490 14.79 20.76 -6.71
CA ASP A 490 16.18 20.58 -7.14
C ASP A 490 16.55 19.09 -7.26
N PHE A 491 15.78 18.21 -6.60
CA PHE A 491 15.96 16.75 -6.63
C PHE A 491 14.73 16.06 -7.19
N ASN A 492 14.84 15.53 -8.39
CA ASN A 492 13.73 14.94 -9.13
C ASN A 492 14.18 13.74 -9.97
N ILE A 493 13.24 13.07 -10.62
CA ILE A 493 13.47 11.87 -11.43
C ILE A 493 14.51 12.08 -12.54
N PHE A 494 14.70 13.30 -13.03
CA PHE A 494 15.57 13.59 -14.18
C PHE A 494 17.04 13.75 -13.78
N ASN A 495 17.36 14.10 -12.53
CA ASN A 495 18.72 14.39 -12.09
C ASN A 495 19.21 13.48 -10.95
N ALA A 496 18.31 12.79 -10.26
CA ALA A 496 18.66 11.97 -9.10
C ALA A 496 19.63 10.84 -9.44
N VAL A 497 19.47 10.19 -10.61
CA VAL A 497 20.35 9.10 -11.03
C VAL A 497 21.77 9.58 -11.27
N ASP A 498 21.94 10.74 -11.89
CA ASP A 498 23.27 11.30 -12.17
C ASP A 498 23.94 11.78 -10.88
N ARG A 499 23.17 12.37 -9.96
CA ARG A 499 23.66 12.69 -8.61
C ARG A 499 24.15 11.45 -7.87
N LEU A 500 23.37 10.35 -7.87
CA LEU A 500 23.75 9.10 -7.22
C LEU A 500 25.02 8.49 -7.80
N LYS A 501 25.24 8.63 -9.10
CA LYS A 501 26.48 8.19 -9.73
C LYS A 501 27.70 9.05 -9.34
N ALA A 502 27.47 10.35 -9.13
CA ALA A 502 28.53 11.28 -8.74
C ALA A 502 28.91 11.17 -7.26
N GLU A 503 27.90 11.19 -6.37
CA GLU A 503 28.08 11.29 -4.92
C GLU A 503 28.05 9.93 -4.19
N GLY A 504 27.48 8.89 -4.83
CA GLY A 504 27.25 7.61 -4.17
C GLY A 504 26.11 7.67 -3.16
N ASP A 505 26.11 6.73 -2.21
CA ASP A 505 25.11 6.65 -1.15
C ASP A 505 25.53 7.48 0.07
N LEU A 506 25.07 8.73 0.13
CA LEU A 506 25.31 9.66 1.24
C LEU A 506 24.62 9.25 2.54
N PHE A 507 23.69 8.32 2.48
CA PHE A 507 22.86 7.95 3.63
C PHE A 507 23.27 6.63 4.30
N LYS A 508 24.29 5.96 3.77
CA LYS A 508 24.77 4.64 4.24
C LYS A 508 25.07 4.61 5.74
N GLY A 509 25.57 5.70 6.29
CA GLY A 509 25.90 5.79 7.73
C GLY A 509 24.68 5.73 8.64
N ALA A 510 23.46 6.04 8.15
CA ALA A 510 22.23 5.91 8.93
C ALA A 510 21.91 4.44 9.28
N LEU A 511 22.45 3.48 8.51
CA LEU A 511 22.36 2.03 8.79
C LEU A 511 23.58 1.50 9.57
N GLY A 512 24.36 2.38 10.21
CA GLY A 512 25.53 2.01 11.00
C GLY A 512 25.22 1.27 12.29
N GLU A 513 26.25 0.96 13.05
CA GLU A 513 26.15 0.16 14.30
C GLU A 513 25.24 0.77 15.39
N GLY A 514 24.82 2.00 15.22
CA GLY A 514 24.03 2.73 16.21
C GLY A 514 24.87 3.41 17.27
N ILE A 515 24.32 4.50 17.80
CA ILE A 515 24.94 5.30 18.85
C ILE A 515 24.91 4.56 20.20
N ASP A 516 25.69 5.06 21.17
CA ASP A 516 25.49 4.80 22.58
C ASP A 516 24.46 5.80 23.13
N LEU A 517 23.21 5.36 23.24
CA LEU A 517 22.08 6.22 23.62
C LEU A 517 22.17 6.71 25.06
N GLU A 518 22.68 5.89 25.97
CA GLU A 518 22.83 6.27 27.39
C GLU A 518 23.86 7.40 27.51
N LYS A 519 25.03 7.23 26.88
CA LYS A 519 26.07 8.26 26.83
C LYS A 519 25.54 9.54 26.17
N ALA A 520 24.81 9.43 25.09
CA ALA A 520 24.22 10.58 24.40
C ALA A 520 23.23 11.35 25.29
N ILE A 521 22.38 10.66 26.04
CA ILE A 521 21.41 11.28 26.96
C ILE A 521 22.14 11.98 28.13
N ILE A 522 23.13 11.31 28.74
CA ILE A 522 23.93 11.91 29.84
C ILE A 522 24.62 13.19 29.34
N LYS A 523 25.23 13.13 28.15
CA LYS A 523 25.87 14.31 27.56
C LYS A 523 24.85 15.41 27.21
N ALA A 524 23.68 15.05 26.70
CA ALA A 524 22.61 16.01 26.44
C ALA A 524 22.17 16.74 27.74
N GLN A 525 22.01 16.02 28.84
CA GLN A 525 21.71 16.62 30.14
C GLN A 525 22.80 17.58 30.61
N SER A 526 24.06 17.23 30.36
CA SER A 526 25.19 18.09 30.74
C SER A 526 25.33 19.34 29.88
N VAL A 527 24.99 19.25 28.60
CA VAL A 527 25.19 20.34 27.62
C VAL A 527 23.98 21.25 27.52
N PHE A 528 22.79 20.69 27.65
CA PHE A 528 21.51 21.42 27.44
C PHE A 528 20.78 21.82 28.75
N GLY A 529 21.22 21.29 29.87
CA GLY A 529 20.71 21.61 31.22
C GLY A 529 19.47 20.81 31.58
#